data_a1a87e304797e47792611972bea1b623
#
_entry.id   a1a87e304797e47792611972bea1b623
#
_cell.length_a   1.000
_cell.length_b   1.000
_cell.length_c   1.000
_cell.angle_alpha   90.00
_cell.angle_beta   90.00
_cell.angle_gamma   90.00
#
_symmetry.space_group_name_H-M   'P 1'
#
loop_
_entity.id
_entity.type
_entity.pdbx_description
1 polymer ?
#
loop_
_entity_poly.entity_id
_entity_poly.type
_entity_poly.pdbx_seq_one_letter_code
_entity_poly.pdbx_strand_id
1 'polypeptide(L)'
;MIHMEFNYKLKRVLMELSEKTLQNLTAKDSDYQKACEEHSLAEKDYLNLKLTKEQREIIEKLLLWTDISNAEYSTLSYMAGLYDGCKLFENFHHGNKEE
;
A
#
# COMPACT_ATOMS: atom_id res chain seq x y z
N MET A 1 15.08 22.07 2.48
CA MET A 1 14.37 21.69 1.27
C MET A 1 15.01 20.53 0.53
N ILE A 2 16.31 20.33 0.71
CA ILE A 2 17.00 19.14 0.25
C ILE A 2 16.31 17.87 0.75
N HIS A 3 15.80 17.91 1.98
CA HIS A 3 15.09 16.77 2.59
C HIS A 3 13.79 16.42 1.88
N MET A 4 13.02 17.41 1.41
CA MET A 4 11.78 17.13 0.69
C MET A 4 12.05 16.49 -0.67
N GLU A 5 13.06 17.00 -1.38
CA GLU A 5 13.45 16.46 -2.68
C GLU A 5 13.99 15.03 -2.56
N PHE A 6 14.84 14.81 -1.57
CA PHE A 6 15.39 13.49 -1.27
C PHE A 6 14.28 12.51 -0.90
N ASN A 7 13.34 12.92 -0.03
CA ASN A 7 12.22 12.09 0.38
C ASN A 7 11.32 11.73 -0.81
N TYR A 8 11.10 12.67 -1.72
CA TYR A 8 10.30 12.41 -2.91
C TYR A 8 10.94 11.37 -3.80
N LYS A 9 12.22 11.50 -4.08
CA LYS A 9 12.97 10.55 -4.90
C LYS A 9 13.04 9.18 -4.24
N LEU A 10 13.30 9.16 -2.95
CA LEU A 10 13.34 7.92 -2.18
C LEU A 10 11.99 7.22 -2.19
N LYS A 11 10.91 7.97 -1.96
CA LYS A 11 9.55 7.46 -2.00
C LYS A 11 9.25 6.78 -3.34
N ARG A 12 9.66 7.43 -4.43
CA ARG A 12 9.44 6.92 -5.78
C ARG A 12 10.18 5.60 -6.03
N VAL A 13 11.45 5.54 -5.64
CA VAL A 13 12.26 4.31 -5.76
C VAL A 13 11.67 3.19 -4.92
N LEU A 14 11.25 3.49 -3.70
CA LEU A 14 10.66 2.51 -2.80
C LEU A 14 9.32 1.99 -3.32
N MET A 15 8.53 2.84 -3.96
CA MET A 15 7.29 2.40 -4.61
C MET A 15 7.56 1.36 -5.69
N GLU A 16 8.56 1.59 -6.53
CA GLU A 16 8.91 0.65 -7.60
C GLU A 16 9.39 -0.69 -7.04
N LEU A 17 10.23 -0.65 -6.00
CA LEU A 17 10.71 -1.86 -5.33
C LEU A 17 9.58 -2.61 -4.64
N SER A 18 8.69 -1.88 -3.95
CA SER A 18 7.58 -2.49 -3.22
C SER A 18 6.61 -3.19 -4.15
N GLU A 19 6.37 -2.66 -5.35
CA GLU A 19 5.49 -3.30 -6.33
C GLU A 19 5.96 -4.71 -6.68
N LYS A 20 7.24 -4.88 -6.94
CA LYS A 20 7.81 -6.19 -7.27
C LYS A 20 7.69 -7.18 -6.10
N THR A 21 8.02 -6.71 -4.91
CA THR A 21 7.94 -7.53 -3.70
C THR A 21 6.50 -7.93 -3.42
N LEU A 22 5.57 -6.97 -3.50
CA LEU A 22 4.15 -7.22 -3.28
C LEU A 22 3.56 -8.17 -4.31
N GLN A 23 3.94 -8.06 -5.57
CA GLN A 23 3.48 -8.99 -6.61
C GLN A 23 3.84 -10.43 -6.26
N ASN A 24 5.05 -10.65 -5.77
CA ASN A 24 5.49 -11.99 -5.37
C ASN A 24 4.75 -12.49 -4.14
N LEU A 25 4.55 -11.64 -3.15
CA LEU A 25 3.87 -12.01 -1.91
C LEU A 25 2.38 -12.25 -2.14
N THR A 26 1.71 -11.35 -2.86
CA THR A 26 0.27 -11.45 -3.11
C THR A 26 -0.10 -12.63 -3.99
N ALA A 27 0.77 -12.99 -4.94
CA ALA A 27 0.54 -14.13 -5.81
C ALA A 27 0.47 -15.46 -5.04
N LYS A 28 1.09 -15.51 -3.86
CA LYS A 28 1.17 -16.72 -3.03
C LYS A 28 0.26 -16.67 -1.80
N ASP A 29 -0.39 -15.55 -1.55
CA ASP A 29 -1.20 -15.36 -0.34
C ASP A 29 -2.66 -15.70 -0.64
N SER A 30 -3.16 -16.75 0.01
CA SER A 30 -4.53 -17.22 -0.19
C SER A 30 -5.57 -16.27 0.37
N ASP A 31 -5.28 -15.61 1.48
CA ASP A 31 -6.19 -14.64 2.09
C ASP A 31 -6.35 -13.41 1.19
N TYR A 32 -5.25 -12.97 0.59
CA TYR A 32 -5.30 -11.86 -0.37
C TYR A 32 -6.11 -12.23 -1.60
N GLN A 33 -5.91 -13.42 -2.14
CA GLN A 33 -6.65 -13.90 -3.31
C GLN A 33 -8.17 -13.98 -3.01
N LYS A 34 -8.51 -14.48 -1.83
CA LYS A 34 -9.90 -14.53 -1.39
C LYS A 34 -10.51 -13.14 -1.25
N ALA A 35 -9.78 -12.21 -0.68
CA ALA A 35 -10.24 -10.82 -0.55
C ALA A 35 -10.49 -10.19 -1.92
N CYS A 36 -9.63 -10.46 -2.90
CA CYS A 36 -9.81 -9.99 -4.28
C CYS A 36 -11.06 -10.58 -4.93
N GLU A 37 -11.34 -11.86 -4.69
CA GLU A 37 -12.54 -12.51 -5.20
C GLU A 37 -13.81 -11.89 -4.60
N GLU A 38 -13.83 -11.66 -3.29
CA GLU A 38 -14.94 -11.02 -2.60
C GLU A 38 -15.14 -9.58 -3.08
N HIS A 39 -14.04 -8.86 -3.29
CA HIS A 39 -14.09 -7.51 -3.85
C HIS A 39 -14.71 -7.51 -5.24
N SER A 40 -14.33 -8.45 -6.09
CA SER A 40 -14.90 -8.57 -7.45
C SER A 40 -16.38 -8.87 -7.43
N LEU A 41 -16.85 -9.72 -6.52
CA LEU A 41 -18.26 -10.04 -6.36
C LEU A 41 -19.05 -8.82 -5.87
N ALA A 42 -18.52 -8.11 -4.90
CA ALA A 42 -19.13 -6.89 -4.37
C ALA A 42 -19.23 -5.81 -5.45
N GLU A 43 -18.20 -5.68 -6.29
CA GLU A 43 -18.21 -4.74 -7.41
C GLU A 43 -19.32 -5.07 -8.42
N LYS A 44 -19.50 -6.34 -8.74
CA LYS A 44 -20.59 -6.77 -9.62
C LYS A 44 -21.96 -6.43 -9.02
N ASP A 45 -22.13 -6.67 -7.72
CA ASP A 45 -23.36 -6.32 -7.03
C ASP A 45 -23.62 -4.82 -7.07
N TYR A 46 -22.58 -4.02 -6.85
CA TYR A 46 -22.69 -2.57 -6.92
C TYR A 46 -23.11 -2.11 -8.32
N LEU A 47 -22.51 -2.67 -9.37
CA LEU A 47 -22.84 -2.29 -10.75
C LEU A 47 -24.27 -2.65 -11.13
N ASN A 48 -24.88 -3.62 -10.45
CA ASN A 48 -26.25 -4.03 -10.70
C ASN A 48 -27.28 -3.25 -9.87
N LEU A 49 -26.84 -2.39 -8.95
CA LEU A 49 -27.75 -1.57 -8.17
C LEU A 49 -28.40 -0.48 -9.03
N LYS A 50 -29.68 -0.23 -8.75
CA LYS A 50 -30.41 0.88 -9.38
C LYS A 50 -30.20 2.15 -8.55
N LEU A 51 -29.13 2.85 -8.87
CA LEU A 51 -28.78 4.10 -8.20
C LEU A 51 -29.07 5.29 -9.11
N THR A 52 -29.40 6.43 -8.51
CA THR A 52 -29.45 7.68 -9.27
C THR A 52 -28.04 8.06 -9.69
N LYS A 53 -27.93 8.90 -10.71
CA LYS A 53 -26.67 9.41 -11.17
C LYS A 53 -25.87 10.08 -10.04
N GLU A 54 -26.56 10.89 -9.22
CA GLU A 54 -25.95 11.59 -8.10
C GLU A 54 -25.41 10.62 -7.05
N GLN A 55 -26.21 9.61 -6.70
CA GLN A 55 -25.78 8.59 -5.74
C GLN A 55 -24.55 7.85 -6.24
N ARG A 56 -24.56 7.45 -7.50
CA ARG A 56 -23.42 6.74 -8.11
C ARG A 56 -22.16 7.59 -8.11
N GLU A 57 -22.28 8.86 -8.45
CA GLU A 57 -21.13 9.78 -8.46
C GLU A 57 -20.53 9.94 -7.06
N ILE A 58 -21.35 10.05 -6.03
CA ILE A 58 -20.87 10.18 -4.65
C ILE A 58 -20.13 8.91 -4.22
N ILE A 59 -20.70 7.74 -4.52
CA ILE A 59 -20.11 6.47 -4.15
C ILE A 59 -18.79 6.26 -4.89
N GLU A 60 -18.75 6.54 -6.19
CA GLU A 60 -17.54 6.40 -7.00
C GLU A 60 -16.44 7.34 -6.52
N LYS A 61 -16.80 8.55 -6.11
CA LYS A 61 -15.86 9.49 -5.53
C LYS A 61 -15.30 8.97 -4.21
N LEU A 62 -16.16 8.42 -3.37
CA LEU A 62 -15.73 7.80 -2.10
C LEU A 62 -14.77 6.65 -2.36
N LEU A 63 -15.09 5.76 -3.30
CA LEU A 63 -14.24 4.62 -3.63
C LEU A 63 -12.90 5.07 -4.18
N LEU A 64 -12.89 6.09 -5.05
CA LEU A 64 -11.65 6.64 -5.60
C LEU A 64 -10.73 7.17 -4.49
N TRP A 65 -11.26 7.97 -3.59
CA TRP A 65 -10.45 8.53 -2.51
C TRP A 65 -10.04 7.49 -1.48
N THR A 66 -10.86 6.46 -1.27
CA THR A 66 -10.47 5.31 -0.46
C THR A 66 -9.27 4.60 -1.06
N ASP A 67 -9.28 4.35 -2.36
CA ASP A 67 -8.16 3.71 -3.05
C ASP A 67 -6.90 4.56 -2.98
N ILE A 68 -7.02 5.88 -3.20
CA ILE A 68 -5.88 6.80 -3.14
C ILE A 68 -5.28 6.81 -1.73
N SER A 69 -6.12 6.94 -0.70
CA SER A 69 -5.62 6.98 0.67
C SER A 69 -4.98 5.65 1.09
N ASN A 70 -5.53 4.53 0.65
CA ASN A 70 -4.95 3.21 0.92
C ASN A 70 -3.60 3.05 0.23
N ALA A 71 -3.46 3.52 -1.00
CA ALA A 71 -2.20 3.47 -1.72
C ALA A 71 -1.13 4.31 -1.02
N GLU A 72 -1.48 5.52 -0.57
CA GLU A 72 -0.57 6.37 0.19
C GLU A 72 -0.18 5.72 1.52
N TYR A 73 -1.14 5.15 2.23
CA TYR A 73 -0.88 4.45 3.49
C TYR A 73 0.05 3.27 3.29
N SER A 74 -0.16 2.49 2.23
CA SER A 74 0.70 1.35 1.90
C SER A 74 2.13 1.78 1.63
N THR A 75 2.32 2.87 0.90
CA THR A 75 3.65 3.41 0.61
C THR A 75 4.36 3.84 1.89
N LEU A 76 3.65 4.58 2.75
CA LEU A 76 4.20 5.02 4.04
C LEU A 76 4.51 3.85 4.96
N SER A 77 3.66 2.83 4.97
CA SER A 77 3.89 1.62 5.75
C SER A 77 5.14 0.89 5.31
N TYR A 78 5.38 0.81 4.00
CA TYR A 78 6.59 0.22 3.46
C TYR A 78 7.83 1.00 3.89
N MET A 79 7.78 2.32 3.80
CA MET A 79 8.87 3.19 4.23
C MET A 79 9.14 3.05 5.73
N ALA A 80 8.08 2.99 6.53
CA ALA A 80 8.20 2.81 7.98
C ALA A 80 8.87 1.48 8.32
N GLY A 81 8.44 0.41 7.66
CA GLY A 81 9.05 -0.91 7.85
C GLY A 81 10.51 -0.95 7.48
N LEU A 82 10.86 -0.29 6.39
CA LEU A 82 12.25 -0.20 5.95
C LEU A 82 13.10 0.59 6.94
N TYR A 83 12.58 1.71 7.44
CA TYR A 83 13.25 2.52 8.45
C TYR A 83 13.47 1.72 9.72
N ASP A 84 12.45 1.04 10.20
CA ASP A 84 12.55 0.21 11.40
C ASP A 84 13.52 -0.94 11.21
N GLY A 85 13.53 -1.54 10.02
CA GLY A 85 14.46 -2.60 9.68
C GLY A 85 15.91 -2.12 9.71
N CYS A 86 16.17 -0.92 9.19
CA CYS A 86 17.51 -0.32 9.24
C CYS A 86 17.95 -0.03 10.66
N LYS A 87 17.04 0.47 11.50
CA LYS A 87 17.34 0.71 12.93
C LYS A 87 17.65 -0.58 13.66
N LEU A 88 16.86 -1.60 13.39
CA LEU A 88 17.09 -2.92 14.01
C LEU A 88 18.45 -3.46 13.62
N PHE A 89 18.82 -3.34 12.35
CA PHE A 89 20.11 -3.76 11.85
C PHE A 89 21.26 -3.01 12.51
N GLU A 90 21.15 -1.67 12.63
CA GLU A 90 22.16 -0.86 13.31
C GLU A 90 22.35 -1.29 14.77
N ASN A 91 21.25 -1.46 15.50
CA ASN A 91 21.30 -1.88 16.90
C ASN A 91 21.94 -3.26 17.03
N PHE A 92 21.58 -4.18 16.15
CA PHE A 92 22.16 -5.52 16.15
C PHE A 92 23.66 -5.48 15.86
N HIS A 93 24.07 -4.67 14.88
CA HIS A 93 25.48 -4.52 14.49
C HIS A 93 26.29 -3.89 15.59
N HIS A 94 25.75 -2.87 16.29
CA HIS A 94 26.42 -2.25 17.44
C HIS A 94 26.58 -3.24 18.60
N GLY A 95 25.57 -4.04 18.87
CA GLY A 95 25.65 -5.08 19.89
C GLY A 95 26.80 -6.05 19.62
N ASN A 96 26.97 -6.46 18.38
CA ASN A 96 28.07 -7.35 17.99
C ASN A 96 29.47 -6.70 18.13
N LYS A 97 29.56 -5.39 17.91
CA LYS A 97 30.81 -4.65 18.07
C LYS A 97 31.25 -4.49 19.53
N GLU A 98 30.29 -4.41 20.42
CA GLU A 98 30.57 -4.29 21.86
C GLU A 98 31.06 -5.58 22.48
N GLU A 99 30.76 -6.69 21.87
CA GLU A 99 31.30 -7.99 22.30
C GLU A 99 32.76 -8.18 21.90
#